data_e6dd819d73ef9af87dfe395910df0511
#
_entry.id   e6dd819d73ef9af87dfe395910df0511
#
_cell.length_a   1.000
_cell.length_b   1.000
_cell.length_c   1.000
_cell.angle_alpha   90.00
_cell.angle_beta   90.00
_cell.angle_gamma   90.00
#
_symmetry.space_group_name_H-M   'P 1'
#
loop_
_entity.id
_entity.type
_entity.pdbx_description
1 polymer ?
#
loop_
_entity_poly.entity_id
_entity_poly.type
_entity_poly.pdbx_seq_one_letter_code
_entity_poly.pdbx_strand_id
1 'polypeptide(L)'
;GVHPTDALKQLAQLEEEDPALHVVWNDHAGQIQMQLMGEVQLEVLQRLIAQRFGMEVQFDAGQITYKETIAAPVEGVGHYEPLCHYAEVHLLLEPLPQGSGLQFRTSCREDDLDRNWQRLVLTHLEEKTHLGVLTGSPITDMRITLCAGKAHVKHTEGGDFRQATYRAVRNGLRKAESVLLEPWYDFL
;
A
#
# COMPACT_ATOMS: atom_id res chain seq x y z
N GLY A 1 19.72 7.54 27.57
CA GLY A 1 18.78 7.52 26.44
C GLY A 1 17.99 6.24 26.43
N VAL A 2 16.72 6.30 26.09
CA VAL A 2 15.85 5.12 25.99
C VAL A 2 16.26 4.32 24.75
N HIS A 3 16.28 2.99 24.87
CA HIS A 3 16.61 2.15 23.70
C HIS A 3 15.49 2.25 22.66
N PRO A 4 15.77 2.36 21.35
CA PRO A 4 14.75 2.53 20.31
C PRO A 4 13.62 1.49 20.35
N THR A 5 13.93 0.25 20.69
CA THR A 5 12.96 -0.84 20.79
C THR A 5 11.96 -0.63 21.95
N ASP A 6 12.41 -0.04 23.06
CA ASP A 6 11.53 0.24 24.19
C ASP A 6 10.69 1.48 23.92
N ALA A 7 11.25 2.49 23.25
CA ALA A 7 10.50 3.64 22.77
C ALA A 7 9.39 3.22 21.80
N LEU A 8 9.69 2.34 20.85
CA LEU A 8 8.69 1.83 19.89
C LEU A 8 7.53 1.11 20.60
N LYS A 9 7.82 0.28 21.59
CA LYS A 9 6.77 -0.42 22.38
C LYS A 9 5.88 0.54 23.17
N GLN A 10 6.46 1.60 23.72
CA GLN A 10 5.72 2.61 24.48
C GLN A 10 4.87 3.47 23.57
N LEU A 11 5.38 3.83 22.39
CA LEU A 11 4.63 4.59 21.38
C LEU A 11 3.53 3.76 20.72
N ALA A 12 3.71 2.45 20.57
CA ALA A 12 2.66 1.54 20.11
C ALA A 12 1.44 1.53 21.04
N GLN A 13 1.61 1.78 22.34
CA GLN A 13 0.48 1.93 23.26
C GLN A 13 -0.37 3.18 22.96
N LEU A 14 0.25 4.23 22.45
CA LEU A 14 -0.49 5.43 22.00
C LEU A 14 -1.27 5.16 20.72
N GLU A 15 -0.73 4.32 19.83
CA GLU A 15 -1.42 3.90 18.61
C GLU A 15 -2.67 3.03 18.93
N GLU A 16 -2.65 2.24 20.01
CA GLU A 16 -3.85 1.51 20.48
C GLU A 16 -4.98 2.47 20.88
N GLU A 17 -4.64 3.65 21.41
CA GLU A 17 -5.61 4.70 21.80
C GLU A 17 -6.01 5.60 20.61
N ASP A 18 -5.08 5.89 19.72
CA ASP A 18 -5.29 6.67 18.50
C ASP A 18 -4.64 5.96 17.29
N PRO A 19 -5.39 5.09 16.60
CA PRO A 19 -4.88 4.34 15.45
C PRO A 19 -4.41 5.22 14.29
N ALA A 20 -4.80 6.51 14.25
CA ALA A 20 -4.35 7.44 13.20
C ALA A 20 -2.87 7.82 13.32
N LEU A 21 -2.24 7.57 14.48
CA LEU A 21 -0.82 7.86 14.70
C LEU A 21 0.14 7.03 13.86
N HIS A 22 -0.24 5.84 13.42
CA HIS A 22 0.56 4.96 12.56
C HIS A 22 2.05 4.94 12.94
N VAL A 23 2.37 4.33 14.09
CA VAL A 23 3.73 4.27 14.61
C VAL A 23 4.54 3.18 13.90
N VAL A 24 5.56 3.56 13.14
CA VAL A 24 6.38 2.61 12.40
C VAL A 24 7.88 2.88 12.62
N TRP A 25 8.67 1.82 12.60
CA TRP A 25 10.11 1.92 12.57
C TRP A 25 10.59 2.03 11.12
N ASN A 26 11.35 3.06 10.81
CA ASN A 26 12.01 3.22 9.51
C ASN A 26 13.46 2.74 9.60
N ASP A 27 13.73 1.56 9.04
CA ASP A 27 15.06 0.95 9.06
C ASP A 27 16.12 1.77 8.33
N HIS A 28 15.74 2.47 7.25
CA HIS A 28 16.68 3.26 6.45
C HIS A 28 17.11 4.55 7.16
N ALA A 29 16.18 5.18 7.87
CA ALA A 29 16.44 6.41 8.61
C ALA A 29 16.92 6.14 10.04
N GLY A 30 16.72 4.92 10.57
CA GLY A 30 17.01 4.58 11.96
C GLY A 30 16.14 5.37 12.95
N GLN A 31 14.90 5.70 12.57
CA GLN A 31 13.99 6.58 13.31
C GLN A 31 12.60 5.98 13.42
N ILE A 32 11.89 6.34 14.49
CA ILE A 32 10.46 6.07 14.62
C ILE A 32 9.69 7.16 13.87
N GLN A 33 8.80 6.77 12.99
CA GLN A 33 7.91 7.67 12.27
C GLN A 33 6.50 7.56 12.82
N MET A 34 5.82 8.69 12.91
CA MET A 34 4.43 8.79 13.35
C MET A 34 3.66 9.71 12.42
N GLN A 35 2.39 9.42 12.19
CA GLN A 35 1.51 10.26 11.41
C GLN A 35 0.75 11.21 12.33
N LEU A 36 0.80 12.52 12.02
CA LEU A 36 0.14 13.57 12.78
C LEU A 36 -0.75 14.41 11.87
N MET A 37 -1.82 14.98 12.43
CA MET A 37 -2.74 15.87 11.71
C MET A 37 -2.25 17.34 11.64
N GLY A 38 -1.19 17.70 12.37
CA GLY A 38 -0.65 19.06 12.36
C GLY A 38 0.26 19.37 13.55
N GLU A 39 0.79 20.60 13.58
CA GLU A 39 1.77 21.03 14.59
C GLU A 39 1.21 21.03 16.01
N VAL A 40 -0.07 21.35 16.18
CA VAL A 40 -0.71 21.36 17.51
C VAL A 40 -0.72 19.96 18.12
N GLN A 41 -1.02 18.93 17.32
CA GLN A 41 -0.98 17.56 17.79
C GLN A 41 0.45 17.14 18.17
N LEU A 42 1.45 17.63 17.46
CA LEU A 42 2.86 17.38 17.77
C LEU A 42 3.23 17.86 19.16
N GLU A 43 2.87 19.09 19.54
CA GLU A 43 3.14 19.64 20.88
C GLU A 43 2.41 18.86 21.98
N VAL A 44 1.15 18.51 21.75
CA VAL A 44 0.36 17.68 22.67
C VAL A 44 1.00 16.31 22.87
N LEU A 45 1.38 15.68 21.78
CA LEU A 45 2.02 14.36 21.80
C LEU A 45 3.38 14.39 22.52
N GLN A 46 4.18 15.40 22.28
CA GLN A 46 5.46 15.58 22.95
C GLN A 46 5.30 15.67 24.47
N ARG A 47 4.33 16.45 24.95
CA ARG A 47 3.99 16.55 26.37
C ARG A 47 3.48 15.23 26.95
N LEU A 48 2.60 14.56 26.22
CA LEU A 48 2.02 13.27 26.62
C LEU A 48 3.10 12.20 26.77
N ILE A 49 4.03 12.11 25.84
CA ILE A 49 5.16 11.17 25.87
C ILE A 49 6.06 11.46 27.08
N ALA A 50 6.38 12.74 27.33
CA ALA A 50 7.18 13.13 28.46
C ALA A 50 6.50 12.81 29.81
N GLN A 51 5.20 13.10 29.93
CA GLN A 51 4.44 12.84 31.16
C GLN A 51 4.20 11.36 31.43
N ARG A 52 3.87 10.58 30.39
CA ARG A 52 3.43 9.18 30.54
C ARG A 52 4.60 8.22 30.60
N PHE A 53 5.63 8.46 29.80
CA PHE A 53 6.78 7.55 29.66
C PHE A 53 8.10 8.15 30.18
N GLY A 54 8.11 9.40 30.60
CA GLY A 54 9.34 10.05 31.07
C GLY A 54 10.40 10.22 29.99
N MET A 55 9.99 10.19 28.71
CA MET A 55 10.89 10.33 27.57
C MET A 55 10.85 11.75 27.01
N GLU A 56 12.03 12.33 26.81
CA GLU A 56 12.17 13.53 25.98
C GLU A 56 12.38 13.11 24.52
N VAL A 57 11.45 13.49 23.67
CA VAL A 57 11.49 13.21 22.23
C VAL A 57 11.67 14.51 21.46
N GLN A 58 12.45 14.45 20.39
CA GLN A 58 12.57 15.51 19.41
C GLN A 58 11.94 15.05 18.12
N PHE A 59 11.10 15.89 17.53
CA PHE A 59 10.51 15.65 16.23
C PHE A 59 11.29 16.43 15.19
N ASP A 60 11.70 15.76 14.14
CA ASP A 60 12.26 16.41 12.95
C ASP A 60 11.13 17.06 12.13
N ALA A 61 11.50 17.85 11.13
CA ALA A 61 10.54 18.46 10.21
C ALA A 61 9.68 17.37 9.55
N GLY A 62 8.39 17.43 9.78
CA GLY A 62 7.42 16.49 9.20
C GLY A 62 7.38 16.61 7.67
N GLN A 63 7.01 15.50 7.03
CA GLN A 63 6.72 15.46 5.60
C GLN A 63 5.25 15.18 5.39
N ILE A 64 4.66 15.78 4.36
CA ILE A 64 3.27 15.50 3.99
C ILE A 64 3.17 14.06 3.50
N THR A 65 2.23 13.30 4.06
CA THR A 65 1.94 11.94 3.62
C THR A 65 1.01 11.99 2.43
N TYR A 66 1.56 11.85 1.24
CA TYR A 66 0.80 11.79 -0.01
C TYR A 66 0.19 10.39 -0.23
N LYS A 67 -0.84 10.34 -1.06
CA LYS A 67 -1.33 9.14 -1.74
C LYS A 67 -1.35 9.38 -3.24
N GLU A 68 -1.45 8.32 -4.01
CA GLU A 68 -1.54 8.42 -5.47
C GLU A 68 -2.78 7.70 -5.98
N THR A 69 -3.37 8.23 -7.05
CA THR A 69 -4.44 7.58 -7.80
C THR A 69 -4.22 7.76 -9.30
N ILE A 70 -5.17 7.36 -10.11
CA ILE A 70 -5.13 7.49 -11.57
C ILE A 70 -6.33 8.30 -12.07
N ALA A 71 -6.14 9.04 -13.17
CA ALA A 71 -7.20 9.88 -13.74
C ALA A 71 -8.13 9.12 -14.72
N ALA A 72 -7.66 8.05 -15.33
CA ALA A 72 -8.39 7.29 -16.35
C ALA A 72 -8.12 5.77 -16.22
N PRO A 73 -9.03 4.93 -16.72
CA PRO A 73 -8.82 3.49 -16.75
C PRO A 73 -7.60 3.09 -17.56
N VAL A 74 -6.87 2.09 -17.10
CA VAL A 74 -5.68 1.57 -17.77
C VAL A 74 -5.55 0.06 -17.56
N GLU A 75 -5.07 -0.65 -18.58
CA GLU A 75 -4.72 -2.06 -18.47
C GLU A 75 -3.25 -2.23 -18.10
N GLY A 76 -3.01 -3.03 -17.05
CA GLY A 76 -1.69 -3.50 -16.66
C GLY A 76 -1.53 -4.98 -16.96
N VAL A 77 -0.45 -5.36 -17.62
CA VAL A 77 -0.14 -6.74 -17.94
C VAL A 77 1.15 -7.16 -17.23
N GLY A 78 1.07 -8.29 -16.55
CA GLY A 78 2.21 -8.93 -15.89
C GLY A 78 2.43 -10.31 -16.45
N HIS A 79 3.65 -10.56 -16.90
CA HIS A 79 4.09 -11.83 -17.42
C HIS A 79 5.33 -12.30 -16.64
N TYR A 80 5.32 -13.56 -16.24
CA TYR A 80 6.42 -14.18 -15.52
C TYR A 80 6.73 -15.54 -16.13
N GLU A 81 7.86 -15.66 -16.79
CA GLU A 81 8.27 -16.85 -17.56
C GLU A 81 9.79 -17.08 -17.46
N PRO A 82 10.36 -17.29 -16.26
CA PRO A 82 11.75 -17.71 -16.14
C PRO A 82 11.86 -19.25 -16.20
N LEU A 83 12.70 -19.77 -17.09
CA LEU A 83 12.99 -21.20 -17.22
C LEU A 83 11.70 -22.05 -17.40
N CYS A 84 11.33 -22.81 -16.37
CA CYS A 84 10.17 -23.70 -16.38
C CYS A 84 8.94 -23.12 -15.64
N HIS A 85 8.86 -21.82 -15.47
CA HIS A 85 7.74 -21.14 -14.81
C HIS A 85 6.92 -20.34 -15.81
N TYR A 86 5.61 -20.23 -15.58
CA TYR A 86 4.72 -19.44 -16.42
C TYR A 86 3.54 -18.89 -15.63
N ALA A 87 3.33 -17.60 -15.68
CA ALA A 87 2.09 -16.96 -15.25
C ALA A 87 1.86 -15.65 -16.02
N GLU A 88 0.61 -15.39 -16.39
CA GLU A 88 0.17 -14.18 -17.05
C GLU A 88 -1.06 -13.62 -16.33
N VAL A 89 -1.07 -12.31 -16.08
CA VAL A 89 -2.13 -11.59 -15.36
C VAL A 89 -2.43 -10.28 -16.09
N HIS A 90 -3.70 -10.05 -16.39
CA HIS A 90 -4.23 -8.82 -16.94
C HIS A 90 -5.13 -8.14 -15.93
N LEU A 91 -4.79 -6.93 -15.55
CA LEU A 91 -5.52 -6.12 -14.58
C LEU A 91 -6.05 -4.86 -15.24
N LEU A 92 -7.33 -4.57 -15.06
CA LEU A 92 -7.91 -3.28 -15.35
C LEU A 92 -7.88 -2.44 -14.08
N LEU A 93 -7.19 -1.31 -14.12
CA LEU A 93 -7.14 -0.31 -13.07
C LEU A 93 -8.11 0.82 -13.45
N GLU A 94 -9.09 1.10 -12.60
CA GLU A 94 -10.12 2.11 -12.84
C GLU A 94 -10.13 3.11 -11.67
N PRO A 95 -10.18 4.43 -11.94
CA PRO A 95 -10.33 5.41 -10.88
C PRO A 95 -11.70 5.29 -10.20
N LEU A 96 -11.73 5.53 -8.91
CA LEU A 96 -12.95 5.63 -8.10
C LEU A 96 -13.07 7.03 -7.50
N PRO A 97 -14.28 7.42 -7.03
CA PRO A 97 -14.46 8.65 -6.28
C PRO A 97 -13.52 8.74 -5.08
N GLN A 98 -13.14 9.96 -4.72
CA GLN A 98 -12.28 10.24 -3.57
C GLN A 98 -12.84 9.60 -2.29
N GLY A 99 -11.98 8.98 -1.50
CA GLY A 99 -12.33 8.30 -0.25
C GLY A 99 -12.84 6.86 -0.43
N SER A 100 -12.92 6.35 -1.68
CA SER A 100 -13.37 4.96 -1.94
C SER A 100 -12.35 3.90 -1.53
N GLY A 101 -11.08 4.27 -1.34
CA GLY A 101 -10.01 3.34 -1.07
C GLY A 101 -9.70 2.39 -2.24
N LEU A 102 -9.06 1.26 -1.94
CA LEU A 102 -8.78 0.22 -2.94
C LEU A 102 -9.88 -0.84 -2.94
N GLN A 103 -10.29 -1.24 -4.14
CA GLN A 103 -11.23 -2.33 -4.36
C GLN A 103 -10.60 -3.36 -5.31
N PHE A 104 -10.69 -4.64 -4.96
CA PHE A 104 -10.20 -5.72 -5.78
C PHE A 104 -11.35 -6.62 -6.25
N ARG A 105 -11.36 -6.96 -7.53
CA ARG A 105 -12.41 -7.78 -8.15
C ARG A 105 -11.83 -8.71 -9.22
N THR A 106 -12.62 -9.69 -9.63
CA THR A 106 -12.36 -10.50 -10.82
C THR A 106 -13.57 -10.48 -11.74
N SER A 107 -13.32 -10.32 -13.02
CA SER A 107 -14.25 -10.53 -14.13
C SER A 107 -13.72 -11.61 -15.08
N CYS A 108 -12.62 -12.25 -14.71
CA CYS A 108 -11.99 -13.32 -15.50
C CYS A 108 -12.90 -14.54 -15.56
N ARG A 109 -13.01 -15.14 -16.74
CA ARG A 109 -13.77 -16.37 -16.93
C ARG A 109 -13.00 -17.54 -16.35
N GLU A 110 -13.72 -18.51 -15.80
CA GLU A 110 -13.13 -19.73 -15.22
C GLU A 110 -12.45 -20.61 -16.30
N ASP A 111 -12.93 -20.53 -17.55
CA ASP A 111 -12.32 -21.18 -18.69
C ASP A 111 -10.95 -20.58 -19.08
N ASP A 112 -10.74 -19.30 -18.81
CA ASP A 112 -9.48 -18.60 -19.11
C ASP A 112 -8.46 -18.79 -17.98
N LEU A 113 -8.94 -18.78 -16.73
CA LEU A 113 -8.11 -19.00 -15.54
C LEU A 113 -8.94 -19.65 -14.43
N ASP A 114 -8.48 -20.79 -13.93
CA ASP A 114 -9.12 -21.52 -12.83
C ASP A 114 -9.37 -20.62 -11.61
N ARG A 115 -10.50 -20.83 -10.94
CA ARG A 115 -10.95 -20.02 -9.79
C ARG A 115 -9.95 -19.95 -8.65
N ASN A 116 -9.16 -21.00 -8.42
CA ASN A 116 -8.16 -20.99 -7.36
C ASN A 116 -7.02 -20.01 -7.68
N TRP A 117 -6.59 -19.98 -8.95
CA TRP A 117 -5.62 -19.00 -9.41
C TRP A 117 -6.16 -17.57 -9.35
N GLN A 118 -7.43 -17.36 -9.71
CA GLN A 118 -8.06 -16.05 -9.57
C GLN A 118 -8.07 -15.57 -8.12
N ARG A 119 -8.43 -16.42 -7.16
CA ARG A 119 -8.39 -16.11 -5.72
C ARG A 119 -6.97 -15.78 -5.26
N LEU A 120 -5.99 -16.54 -5.73
CA LEU A 120 -4.59 -16.31 -5.40
C LEU A 120 -4.11 -14.94 -5.90
N VAL A 121 -4.48 -14.54 -7.12
CA VAL A 121 -4.19 -13.20 -7.64
C VAL A 121 -4.80 -12.11 -6.76
N LEU A 122 -6.08 -12.26 -6.34
CA LEU A 122 -6.72 -11.30 -5.42
C LEU A 122 -5.99 -11.23 -4.08
N THR A 123 -5.60 -12.36 -3.50
CA THR A 123 -4.79 -12.41 -2.28
C THR A 123 -3.47 -11.65 -2.46
N HIS A 124 -2.79 -11.81 -3.60
CA HIS A 124 -1.54 -11.09 -3.87
C HIS A 124 -1.74 -9.58 -4.09
N LEU A 125 -2.92 -9.15 -4.53
CA LEU A 125 -3.26 -7.73 -4.59
C LEU A 125 -3.48 -7.14 -3.19
N GLU A 126 -4.08 -7.91 -2.26
CA GLU A 126 -4.42 -7.48 -0.90
C GLU A 126 -3.23 -7.53 0.06
N GLU A 127 -2.31 -8.49 -0.11
CA GLU A 127 -1.20 -8.74 0.83
C GLU A 127 -0.14 -7.63 0.87
N LYS A 128 -0.13 -6.73 -0.13
CA LYS A 128 0.93 -5.74 -0.31
C LYS A 128 0.38 -4.33 -0.46
N THR A 129 1.02 -3.37 0.19
CA THR A 129 0.84 -1.95 -0.12
C THR A 129 1.49 -1.63 -1.46
N HIS A 130 0.66 -1.32 -2.46
CA HIS A 130 1.14 -0.92 -3.78
C HIS A 130 1.49 0.56 -3.79
N LEU A 131 2.65 0.88 -4.35
CA LEU A 131 3.17 2.24 -4.41
C LEU A 131 3.00 2.81 -5.82
N GLY A 132 2.60 4.08 -5.90
CA GLY A 132 2.50 4.82 -7.13
C GLY A 132 3.84 5.14 -7.77
N VAL A 133 3.80 5.84 -8.90
CA VAL A 133 4.99 6.12 -9.73
C VAL A 133 5.48 7.55 -9.65
N LEU A 134 4.70 8.48 -9.05
CA LEU A 134 5.09 9.89 -8.92
C LEU A 134 6.06 10.11 -7.77
N THR A 135 5.67 9.71 -6.57
CA THR A 135 6.43 9.92 -5.32
C THR A 135 6.74 8.62 -4.59
N GLY A 136 6.23 7.49 -5.08
CA GLY A 136 6.29 6.22 -4.36
C GLY A 136 5.33 6.14 -3.18
N SER A 137 4.32 7.00 -3.14
CA SER A 137 3.29 6.99 -2.11
C SER A 137 2.27 5.87 -2.34
N PRO A 138 1.58 5.38 -1.29
CA PRO A 138 0.57 4.34 -1.45
C PRO A 138 -0.55 4.77 -2.40
N ILE A 139 -0.99 3.85 -3.26
CA ILE A 139 -2.14 4.08 -4.15
C ILE A 139 -3.45 3.97 -3.38
N THR A 140 -4.46 4.72 -3.82
CA THR A 140 -5.82 4.72 -3.27
C THR A 140 -6.85 5.08 -4.34
N ASP A 141 -8.14 4.99 -3.99
CA ASP A 141 -9.28 5.44 -4.80
C ASP A 141 -9.25 4.85 -6.21
N MET A 142 -9.02 3.56 -6.28
CA MET A 142 -9.09 2.81 -7.53
C MET A 142 -9.61 1.39 -7.33
N ARG A 143 -10.21 0.87 -8.38
CA ARG A 143 -10.57 -0.54 -8.50
C ARG A 143 -9.56 -1.25 -9.38
N ILE A 144 -9.09 -2.39 -8.92
CA ILE A 144 -8.22 -3.27 -9.69
C ILE A 144 -9.00 -4.57 -9.96
N THR A 145 -9.30 -4.80 -11.23
CA THR A 145 -10.10 -5.95 -11.68
C THR A 145 -9.21 -6.92 -12.46
N LEU A 146 -9.15 -8.17 -12.03
CA LEU A 146 -8.55 -9.24 -12.82
C LEU A 146 -9.47 -9.54 -14.01
N CYS A 147 -9.02 -9.23 -15.23
CA CYS A 147 -9.79 -9.38 -16.46
C CYS A 147 -9.48 -10.68 -17.19
N ALA A 148 -8.20 -11.07 -17.23
CA ALA A 148 -7.72 -12.27 -17.85
C ALA A 148 -6.45 -12.78 -17.16
N GLY A 149 -6.16 -14.05 -17.35
CA GLY A 149 -4.92 -14.64 -16.86
C GLY A 149 -4.67 -15.97 -17.55
N LYS A 150 -3.44 -16.44 -17.49
CA LYS A 150 -3.06 -17.71 -18.06
C LYS A 150 -2.08 -18.47 -17.18
N ALA A 151 -2.36 -19.74 -16.97
CA ALA A 151 -1.50 -20.68 -16.30
C ALA A 151 -1.06 -21.77 -17.26
N HIS A 152 0.06 -22.41 -16.99
CA HIS A 152 0.51 -23.59 -17.71
C HIS A 152 0.45 -24.80 -16.78
N VAL A 153 -0.22 -25.87 -17.19
CA VAL A 153 -0.52 -27.06 -16.36
C VAL A 153 0.70 -27.69 -15.67
N LYS A 154 1.86 -27.62 -16.30
CA LYS A 154 3.11 -28.22 -15.79
C LYS A 154 4.12 -27.20 -15.21
N HIS A 155 3.90 -25.91 -15.45
CA HIS A 155 4.93 -24.90 -15.21
C HIS A 155 4.45 -23.72 -14.37
N THR A 156 3.23 -23.77 -13.82
CA THR A 156 2.73 -22.70 -12.98
C THR A 156 2.73 -23.11 -11.52
N GLU A 157 3.38 -22.31 -10.71
CA GLU A 157 3.38 -22.39 -9.25
C GLU A 157 2.76 -21.12 -8.64
N GLY A 158 2.33 -21.18 -7.37
CA GLY A 158 1.68 -20.04 -6.71
C GLY A 158 2.54 -18.79 -6.68
N GLY A 159 3.86 -18.94 -6.51
CA GLY A 159 4.81 -17.82 -6.52
C GLY A 159 4.91 -17.09 -7.86
N ASP A 160 4.59 -17.76 -8.97
CA ASP A 160 4.63 -17.17 -10.31
C ASP A 160 3.53 -16.13 -10.47
N PHE A 161 2.31 -16.43 -9.95
CA PHE A 161 1.21 -15.48 -9.94
C PHE A 161 1.49 -14.27 -9.04
N ARG A 162 2.22 -14.44 -7.94
CA ARG A 162 2.68 -13.29 -7.13
C ARG A 162 3.51 -12.33 -7.97
N GLN A 163 4.51 -12.85 -8.69
CA GLN A 163 5.39 -12.04 -9.54
C GLN A 163 4.61 -11.41 -10.70
N ALA A 164 3.77 -12.18 -11.40
CA ALA A 164 2.96 -11.68 -12.50
C ALA A 164 1.99 -10.58 -12.03
N THR A 165 1.33 -10.77 -10.88
CA THR A 165 0.41 -9.77 -10.30
C THR A 165 1.13 -8.46 -9.98
N TYR A 166 2.28 -8.50 -9.31
CA TYR A 166 3.04 -7.28 -8.98
C TYR A 166 3.55 -6.57 -10.22
N ARG A 167 3.97 -7.32 -11.25
CA ARG A 167 4.35 -6.75 -12.55
C ARG A 167 3.17 -6.11 -13.27
N ALA A 168 1.97 -6.72 -13.21
CA ALA A 168 0.76 -6.18 -13.83
C ALA A 168 0.37 -4.84 -13.18
N VAL A 169 0.34 -4.77 -11.85
CA VAL A 169 0.09 -3.50 -11.13
C VAL A 169 1.11 -2.44 -11.54
N ARG A 170 2.39 -2.78 -11.49
CA ARG A 170 3.48 -1.84 -11.83
C ARG A 170 3.41 -1.39 -13.28
N ASN A 171 3.09 -2.28 -14.22
CA ASN A 171 2.91 -1.97 -15.63
C ASN A 171 1.73 -1.00 -15.85
N GLY A 172 0.58 -1.28 -15.21
CA GLY A 172 -0.59 -0.42 -15.29
C GLY A 172 -0.30 0.99 -14.74
N LEU A 173 0.28 1.09 -13.55
CA LEU A 173 0.62 2.38 -12.94
C LEU A 173 1.62 3.19 -13.76
N ARG A 174 2.57 2.55 -14.46
CA ARG A 174 3.51 3.25 -15.35
C ARG A 174 2.88 3.78 -16.62
N LYS A 175 1.80 3.17 -17.10
CA LYS A 175 1.04 3.62 -18.27
C LYS A 175 -0.02 4.66 -17.92
N ALA A 176 -0.48 4.65 -16.66
CA ALA A 176 -1.57 5.49 -16.20
C ALA A 176 -1.17 6.97 -16.12
N GLU A 177 -2.15 7.83 -16.28
CA GLU A 177 -2.06 9.23 -15.88
C GLU A 177 -2.25 9.29 -14.35
N SER A 178 -1.13 9.36 -13.63
CA SER A 178 -1.11 9.35 -12.16
C SER A 178 -1.43 10.71 -11.59
N VAL A 179 -2.16 10.74 -10.48
CA VAL A 179 -2.57 11.94 -9.74
C VAL A 179 -2.06 11.84 -8.30
N LEU A 180 -1.41 12.91 -7.83
CA LEU A 180 -0.97 13.03 -6.45
C LEU A 180 -2.10 13.58 -5.58
N LEU A 181 -2.36 12.96 -4.45
CA LEU A 181 -3.38 13.34 -3.48
C LEU A 181 -2.72 13.82 -2.19
N GLU A 182 -3.12 15.00 -1.72
CA GLU A 182 -2.78 15.55 -0.43
C GLU A 182 -3.82 15.15 0.63
N PRO A 183 -3.43 14.99 1.90
CA PRO A 183 -4.39 14.77 2.98
C PRO A 183 -5.19 16.04 3.25
N TRP A 184 -6.50 15.90 3.35
CA TRP A 184 -7.40 16.95 3.84
C TRP A 184 -8.09 16.45 5.10
N TYR A 185 -8.20 17.30 6.10
CA TYR A 185 -8.83 17.00 7.38
C TYR A 185 -9.96 17.98 7.65
N ASP A 186 -11.12 17.45 8.01
CA ASP A 186 -12.23 18.25 8.53
C ASP A 186 -12.05 18.42 10.03
N PHE A 187 -11.99 19.66 10.49
CA PHE A 187 -11.96 20.01 11.91
C PHE A 187 -13.42 20.23 12.36
N LEU A 188 -13.89 19.40 13.27
CA LEU A 188 -15.19 19.52 13.94
C LEU A 188 -15.04 20.23 15.29
#